data_eb42ba4242f70d67e3d38a148a4b1c78
#
_entry.id   eb42ba4242f70d67e3d38a148a4b1c78
#
_cell.length_a   1.000
_cell.length_b   1.000
_cell.length_c   1.000
_cell.angle_alpha   90.00
_cell.angle_beta   90.00
_cell.angle_gamma   90.00
#
_symmetry.space_group_name_H-M   'P 1'
#
loop_
_entity.id
_entity.type
_entity.pdbx_description
1 polymer ?
#
loop_
_entity_poly.entity_id
_entity_poly.type
_entity_poly.pdbx_seq_one_letter_code
_entity_poly.pdbx_strand_id
1 'polypeptide(L)'
;MKLAYVTTFDAKSLASRENWSGIGYYIAQALKNQCMTMEYIGPLKDPITPQAIRKLKSRYYKLFHQKNYQKDADPSTLKNYASQVAKKLNSTKSDIVFSATVNPIAYLECKQPIVFWADGTFANIQDFYPIYSNLPQEVINDWHRMEELALQKCKLAIYSSDWAAKSAIHDYGADPTKVKVVPFGANIESELTFETVKDAIESRPTDCCKLLFLGVDWVRKGGDIAYQVAQKLNQSGLKTELTIVGCQPLVDEPLPDFVKSLGFISKSTVEGKKQIQNLILESHFLILPSLADCTPIVFCEANSLGVPCLSTTVGGIPTMIHNDVNGRLFHENADISEYCEYISRLFSNYSDYKNLALSSFNEYQSRLNWSVAGKTVQELLTTII
;
A
#
# COMPACT_ATOMS: atom_id res chain seq x y z
N MET A 1 -9.13 -13.00 22.67
CA MET A 1 -7.87 -13.33 21.99
C MET A 1 -6.82 -12.27 22.29
N LYS A 2 -5.63 -12.67 22.72
CA LYS A 2 -4.51 -11.77 23.01
C LYS A 2 -3.41 -11.97 21.98
N LEU A 3 -3.06 -10.92 21.23
CA LEU A 3 -2.02 -10.95 20.19
C LEU A 3 -0.72 -10.33 20.69
N ALA A 4 0.41 -11.01 20.46
CA ALA A 4 1.72 -10.38 20.49
C ALA A 4 1.97 -9.73 19.12
N TYR A 5 1.76 -8.41 19.03
CA TYR A 5 1.96 -7.65 17.79
C TYR A 5 3.42 -7.24 17.65
N VAL A 6 4.10 -7.85 16.68
CA VAL A 6 5.55 -7.76 16.52
C VAL A 6 5.91 -6.88 15.33
N THR A 7 6.73 -5.84 15.57
CA THR A 7 7.16 -4.91 14.52
C THR A 7 8.60 -4.43 14.74
N THR A 8 9.28 -4.11 13.65
CA THR A 8 10.62 -3.47 13.69
C THR A 8 10.54 -1.95 13.89
N PHE A 9 9.35 -1.37 13.76
CA PHE A 9 9.05 0.06 13.90
C PHE A 9 8.02 0.31 15.03
N ASP A 10 7.82 1.56 15.41
CA ASP A 10 6.76 1.93 16.38
C ASP A 10 5.39 1.91 15.71
N ALA A 11 4.60 0.89 16.00
CA ALA A 11 3.24 0.72 15.51
C ALA A 11 2.16 1.39 16.40
N LYS A 12 2.54 2.08 17.49
CA LYS A 12 1.61 2.80 18.35
C LYS A 12 1.32 4.21 17.87
N SER A 13 2.15 4.75 17.00
CA SER A 13 2.09 6.13 16.54
C SER A 13 2.18 6.25 15.03
N LEU A 14 1.38 7.16 14.45
CA LEU A 14 1.49 7.57 13.04
C LEU A 14 2.68 8.50 12.77
N ALA A 15 3.27 9.09 13.82
CA ALA A 15 4.33 10.08 13.69
C ALA A 15 5.69 9.50 13.26
N SER A 16 5.88 8.19 13.36
CA SER A 16 7.11 7.53 12.95
C SER A 16 7.21 7.44 11.43
N ARG A 17 8.24 8.06 10.84
CA ARG A 17 8.53 7.97 9.40
C ARG A 17 8.82 6.53 8.94
N GLU A 18 9.21 5.65 9.86
CA GLU A 18 9.55 4.25 9.63
C GLU A 18 8.32 3.32 9.65
N ASN A 19 7.12 3.86 9.92
CA ASN A 19 5.88 3.12 10.13
C ASN A 19 5.19 2.71 8.82
N TRP A 20 5.94 2.36 7.79
CA TRP A 20 5.40 1.82 6.52
C TRP A 20 4.14 2.58 6.05
N SER A 21 4.28 3.92 5.92
CA SER A 21 3.16 4.83 5.57
C SER A 21 1.94 4.72 6.49
N GLY A 22 2.13 4.30 7.74
CA GLY A 22 1.06 4.14 8.72
C GLY A 22 0.38 2.77 8.70
N ILE A 23 0.66 1.90 7.73
CA ILE A 23 -0.02 0.60 7.59
C ILE A 23 0.08 -0.23 8.87
N GLY A 24 1.28 -0.32 9.48
CA GLY A 24 1.45 -1.08 10.71
C GLY A 24 0.61 -0.56 11.89
N TYR A 25 0.38 0.74 11.98
CA TYR A 25 -0.53 1.34 12.94
C TYR A 25 -1.99 0.96 12.64
N TYR A 26 -2.43 1.12 11.39
CA TYR A 26 -3.82 0.83 11.01
C TYR A 26 -4.16 -0.65 11.11
N ILE A 27 -3.24 -1.57 10.80
CA ILE A 27 -3.40 -3.01 11.08
C ILE A 27 -3.67 -3.22 12.58
N ALA A 28 -2.84 -2.63 13.45
CA ALA A 28 -3.02 -2.76 14.90
C ALA A 28 -4.37 -2.20 15.37
N GLN A 29 -4.81 -1.04 14.84
CA GLN A 29 -6.11 -0.46 15.20
C GLN A 29 -7.27 -1.33 14.67
N ALA A 30 -7.18 -1.82 13.42
CA ALA A 30 -8.19 -2.71 12.86
C ALA A 30 -8.41 -3.96 13.73
N LEU A 31 -7.32 -4.58 14.19
CA LEU A 31 -7.39 -5.74 15.08
C LEU A 31 -7.94 -5.38 16.48
N LYS A 32 -7.54 -4.24 17.05
CA LYS A 32 -8.08 -3.76 18.33
C LYS A 32 -9.59 -3.51 18.27
N ASN A 33 -10.07 -2.94 17.19
CA ASN A 33 -11.49 -2.65 16.99
C ASN A 33 -12.35 -3.92 16.92
N GLN A 34 -11.72 -5.08 16.70
CA GLN A 34 -12.36 -6.40 16.78
C GLN A 34 -12.23 -7.04 18.19
N CYS A 35 -12.13 -6.23 19.23
CA CYS A 35 -12.01 -6.67 20.62
C CYS A 35 -10.80 -7.57 20.93
N MET A 36 -9.74 -7.50 20.12
CA MET A 36 -8.50 -8.22 20.41
C MET A 36 -7.57 -7.40 21.31
N THR A 37 -7.01 -8.05 22.31
CA THR A 37 -6.02 -7.41 23.20
C THR A 37 -4.65 -7.45 22.54
N MET A 38 -3.98 -6.30 22.44
CA MET A 38 -2.68 -6.17 21.78
C MET A 38 -1.56 -6.02 22.80
N GLU A 39 -0.58 -6.91 22.73
CA GLU A 39 0.72 -6.77 23.41
C GLU A 39 1.76 -6.36 22.38
N TYR A 40 2.20 -5.11 22.40
CA TYR A 40 3.16 -4.62 21.41
C TYR A 40 4.60 -5.08 21.74
N ILE A 41 5.22 -5.79 20.81
CA ILE A 41 6.63 -6.19 20.85
C ILE A 41 7.36 -5.43 19.76
N GLY A 42 7.76 -4.21 20.06
CA GLY A 42 8.44 -3.30 19.15
C GLY A 42 8.53 -1.89 19.72
N PRO A 43 9.28 -1.00 19.05
CA PRO A 43 10.19 -1.27 17.93
C PRO A 43 11.36 -2.19 18.34
N LEU A 44 11.71 -3.14 17.47
CA LEU A 44 12.86 -4.02 17.68
C LEU A 44 14.16 -3.26 17.40
N LYS A 45 15.17 -3.49 18.21
CA LYS A 45 16.43 -2.75 18.14
C LYS A 45 17.43 -3.45 17.25
N ASP A 46 18.00 -2.71 16.30
CA ASP A 46 19.14 -3.16 15.52
C ASP A 46 20.37 -3.31 16.42
N PRO A 47 21.08 -4.44 16.37
CA PRO A 47 22.30 -4.62 17.14
C PRO A 47 23.45 -3.73 16.61
N ILE A 48 24.23 -3.15 17.52
CA ILE A 48 25.27 -2.13 17.16
C ILE A 48 26.38 -2.74 16.29
N THR A 49 26.88 -3.92 16.66
CA THR A 49 28.01 -4.56 15.94
C THR A 49 27.66 -4.92 14.47
N PRO A 50 26.53 -5.58 14.18
CA PRO A 50 26.08 -5.77 12.80
C PRO A 50 25.86 -4.49 12.01
N GLN A 51 25.45 -3.39 12.64
CA GLN A 51 25.29 -2.10 11.95
C GLN A 51 26.61 -1.59 11.33
N ALA A 52 27.72 -1.71 12.05
CA ALA A 52 29.04 -1.30 11.55
C ALA A 52 29.47 -2.15 10.34
N ILE A 53 29.31 -3.45 10.44
CA ILE A 53 29.64 -4.41 9.35
C ILE A 53 28.76 -4.12 8.12
N ARG A 54 27.47 -3.91 8.29
CA ARG A 54 26.53 -3.59 7.19
C ARG A 54 26.86 -2.27 6.50
N LYS A 55 27.26 -1.25 7.26
CA LYS A 55 27.74 0.02 6.68
C LYS A 55 29.00 -0.19 5.82
N LEU A 56 29.94 -1.02 6.27
CA LEU A 56 31.14 -1.38 5.51
C LEU A 56 30.78 -2.17 4.23
N LYS A 57 29.91 -3.19 4.34
CA LYS A 57 29.42 -3.97 3.19
C LYS A 57 28.70 -3.05 2.17
N SER A 58 27.79 -2.19 2.63
CA SER A 58 27.07 -1.25 1.76
C SER A 58 28.05 -0.34 1.01
N ARG A 59 29.09 0.18 1.70
CA ARG A 59 30.10 1.02 1.07
C ARG A 59 30.97 0.24 0.08
N TYR A 60 31.35 -0.99 0.42
CA TYR A 60 32.09 -1.89 -0.44
C TYR A 60 31.32 -2.18 -1.74
N TYR A 61 30.06 -2.63 -1.66
CA TYR A 61 29.27 -2.93 -2.83
C TYR A 61 29.01 -1.70 -3.70
N LYS A 62 28.75 -0.55 -3.08
CA LYS A 62 28.54 0.70 -3.82
C LYS A 62 29.80 1.16 -4.56
N LEU A 63 30.96 1.10 -3.93
CA LEU A 63 32.20 1.63 -4.50
C LEU A 63 32.86 0.69 -5.52
N PHE A 64 32.87 -0.62 -5.25
CA PHE A 64 33.60 -1.59 -6.06
C PHE A 64 32.75 -2.36 -7.06
N HIS A 65 31.45 -2.45 -6.81
CA HIS A 65 30.52 -3.26 -7.63
C HIS A 65 29.36 -2.46 -8.20
N GLN A 66 29.19 -1.19 -7.82
CA GLN A 66 28.04 -0.34 -8.23
C GLN A 66 26.68 -1.00 -7.93
N LYS A 67 26.59 -1.79 -6.86
CA LYS A 67 25.39 -2.52 -6.46
C LYS A 67 24.69 -1.86 -5.27
N ASN A 68 23.36 -1.97 -5.25
CA ASN A 68 22.55 -1.58 -4.10
C ASN A 68 22.73 -2.62 -2.97
N TYR A 69 22.71 -2.18 -1.72
CA TYR A 69 22.79 -3.08 -0.57
C TYR A 69 21.60 -2.86 0.35
N GLN A 70 20.75 -3.88 0.46
CA GLN A 70 19.59 -3.88 1.36
C GLN A 70 19.89 -4.73 2.60
N LYS A 71 19.81 -4.09 3.78
CA LYS A 71 20.24 -4.66 5.06
C LYS A 71 19.16 -5.47 5.79
N ASP A 72 17.90 -5.34 5.38
CA ASP A 72 16.76 -5.72 6.21
C ASP A 72 16.52 -7.24 6.29
N ALA A 73 17.23 -8.00 5.46
CA ALA A 73 17.24 -9.46 5.50
C ALA A 73 18.55 -10.07 6.07
N ASP A 74 19.47 -9.24 6.61
CA ASP A 74 20.73 -9.72 7.18
C ASP A 74 20.47 -10.75 8.30
N PRO A 75 20.98 -12.00 8.17
CA PRO A 75 20.65 -13.09 9.11
C PRO A 75 21.02 -12.81 10.56
N SER A 76 22.09 -12.04 10.82
CA SER A 76 22.50 -11.68 12.18
C SER A 76 21.50 -10.73 12.84
N THR A 77 20.96 -9.81 12.06
CA THR A 77 19.91 -8.88 12.51
C THR A 77 18.60 -9.62 12.77
N LEU A 78 18.18 -10.47 11.84
CA LEU A 78 16.95 -11.24 11.98
C LEU A 78 16.97 -12.20 13.18
N LYS A 79 18.11 -12.86 13.42
CA LYS A 79 18.31 -13.69 14.62
C LYS A 79 18.25 -12.87 15.92
N ASN A 80 18.78 -11.64 15.89
CA ASN A 80 18.68 -10.74 17.03
C ASN A 80 17.21 -10.29 17.26
N TYR A 81 16.47 -9.98 16.22
CA TYR A 81 15.03 -9.67 16.32
C TYR A 81 14.27 -10.85 16.93
N ALA A 82 14.49 -12.05 16.41
CA ALA A 82 13.88 -13.27 16.94
C ALA A 82 14.18 -13.48 18.43
N SER A 83 15.41 -13.24 18.87
CA SER A 83 15.81 -13.31 20.29
C SER A 83 15.08 -12.28 21.15
N GLN A 84 14.94 -11.03 20.69
CA GLN A 84 14.19 -9.98 21.40
C GLN A 84 12.72 -10.37 21.54
N VAL A 85 12.12 -10.87 20.46
CA VAL A 85 10.71 -11.34 20.45
C VAL A 85 10.53 -12.51 21.40
N ALA A 86 11.35 -13.57 21.30
CA ALA A 86 11.27 -14.76 22.17
C ALA A 86 11.39 -14.39 23.65
N LYS A 87 12.33 -13.49 24.00
CA LYS A 87 12.49 -13.00 25.37
C LYS A 87 11.24 -12.30 25.89
N LYS A 88 10.59 -11.47 25.06
CA LYS A 88 9.35 -10.78 25.41
C LYS A 88 8.18 -11.75 25.54
N LEU A 89 8.05 -12.71 24.63
CA LEU A 89 7.00 -13.72 24.66
C LEU A 89 7.00 -14.55 25.95
N ASN A 90 8.17 -14.85 26.53
CA ASN A 90 8.29 -15.56 27.80
C ASN A 90 7.64 -14.81 28.97
N SER A 91 7.49 -13.50 28.89
CA SER A 91 6.85 -12.65 29.91
C SER A 91 5.40 -12.30 29.58
N THR A 92 4.87 -12.73 28.44
CA THR A 92 3.52 -12.44 27.97
C THR A 92 2.69 -13.72 27.87
N LYS A 93 1.37 -13.61 28.09
CA LYS A 93 0.42 -14.70 27.87
C LYS A 93 -0.36 -14.41 26.57
N SER A 94 0.34 -14.38 25.43
CA SER A 94 -0.29 -14.13 24.14
C SER A 94 -0.68 -15.46 23.48
N ASP A 95 -1.83 -15.48 22.81
CA ASP A 95 -2.37 -16.65 22.13
C ASP A 95 -1.72 -16.83 20.76
N ILE A 96 -1.42 -15.72 20.07
CA ILE A 96 -0.87 -15.68 18.72
C ILE A 96 0.26 -14.65 18.65
N VAL A 97 1.30 -14.94 17.87
CA VAL A 97 2.29 -13.98 17.39
C VAL A 97 1.80 -13.43 16.06
N PHE A 98 1.50 -12.13 15.99
CA PHE A 98 1.06 -11.46 14.78
C PHE A 98 2.09 -10.42 14.34
N SER A 99 2.53 -10.49 13.08
CA SER A 99 3.51 -9.55 12.53
C SER A 99 2.97 -8.82 11.29
N ALA A 100 3.31 -7.54 11.15
CA ALA A 100 3.01 -6.77 9.93
C ALA A 100 4.00 -7.05 8.78
N THR A 101 5.14 -7.70 9.07
CA THR A 101 6.19 -8.03 8.09
C THR A 101 6.83 -9.37 8.45
N VAL A 102 7.60 -9.95 7.53
CA VAL A 102 8.27 -11.25 7.74
C VAL A 102 9.59 -11.15 8.52
N ASN A 103 10.24 -9.98 8.53
CA ASN A 103 11.57 -9.79 9.13
C ASN A 103 11.67 -10.25 10.61
N PRO A 104 10.75 -9.88 11.53
CA PRO A 104 10.93 -10.21 12.93
C PRO A 104 10.62 -11.67 13.28
N ILE A 105 9.99 -12.41 12.36
CA ILE A 105 9.50 -13.77 12.60
C ILE A 105 10.28 -14.87 11.87
N ALA A 106 11.09 -14.53 10.86
CA ALA A 106 11.79 -15.50 10.01
C ALA A 106 12.65 -16.51 10.81
N TYR A 107 13.36 -16.05 11.85
CA TYR A 107 14.17 -16.89 12.74
C TYR A 107 13.52 -17.16 14.10
N LEU A 108 12.27 -16.75 14.30
CA LEU A 108 11.60 -16.90 15.58
C LEU A 108 11.25 -18.37 15.84
N GLU A 109 11.60 -18.86 17.04
CA GLU A 109 11.14 -20.12 17.60
C GLU A 109 10.24 -19.81 18.80
N CYS A 110 8.97 -20.21 18.73
CA CYS A 110 8.00 -20.03 19.81
C CYS A 110 6.91 -21.11 19.76
N LYS A 111 6.12 -21.21 20.83
CA LYS A 111 5.02 -22.19 20.92
C LYS A 111 3.73 -21.67 20.29
N GLN A 112 3.57 -20.35 20.26
CA GLN A 112 2.40 -19.71 19.72
C GLN A 112 2.34 -19.84 18.19
N PRO A 113 1.15 -19.99 17.59
CA PRO A 113 1.00 -19.88 16.15
C PRO A 113 1.45 -18.50 15.67
N ILE A 114 2.20 -18.48 14.56
CA ILE A 114 2.72 -17.26 13.94
C ILE A 114 1.83 -16.90 12.77
N VAL A 115 1.43 -15.65 12.69
CA VAL A 115 0.66 -15.06 11.59
C VAL A 115 1.34 -13.78 11.14
N PHE A 116 1.34 -13.52 9.84
CA PHE A 116 1.76 -12.23 9.34
C PHE A 116 0.79 -11.69 8.28
N TRP A 117 0.82 -10.36 8.06
CA TRP A 117 0.02 -9.67 7.05
C TRP A 117 0.90 -8.65 6.29
N ALA A 118 1.27 -8.99 5.05
CA ALA A 118 2.21 -8.23 4.23
C ALA A 118 1.59 -7.82 2.88
N ASP A 119 2.26 -6.94 2.13
CA ASP A 119 1.82 -6.47 0.81
C ASP A 119 2.56 -7.10 -0.38
N GLY A 120 3.62 -7.85 -0.12
CA GLY A 120 4.40 -8.53 -1.14
C GLY A 120 5.37 -9.54 -0.56
N THR A 121 5.89 -10.41 -1.41
CA THR A 121 7.05 -11.26 -1.14
C THR A 121 8.30 -10.62 -1.71
N PHE A 122 9.49 -11.09 -1.34
CA PHE A 122 10.71 -10.59 -1.96
C PHE A 122 10.77 -10.88 -3.46
N ALA A 123 10.29 -12.04 -3.92
CA ALA A 123 10.23 -12.36 -5.35
C ALA A 123 9.37 -11.35 -6.15
N ASN A 124 8.32 -10.82 -5.52
CA ASN A 124 7.50 -9.77 -6.13
C ASN A 124 8.23 -8.42 -6.26
N ILE A 125 9.02 -8.05 -5.24
CA ILE A 125 9.59 -6.69 -5.17
C ILE A 125 11.01 -6.60 -5.75
N GLN A 126 11.69 -7.74 -5.93
CA GLN A 126 12.99 -7.82 -6.59
C GLN A 126 12.85 -7.31 -8.03
N ASP A 127 13.74 -6.39 -8.42
CA ASP A 127 13.74 -5.70 -9.72
C ASP A 127 12.44 -4.95 -10.08
N PHE A 128 11.41 -5.01 -9.24
CA PHE A 128 10.17 -4.26 -9.36
C PHE A 128 10.28 -2.85 -8.78
N TYR A 129 11.00 -2.69 -7.68
CA TYR A 129 11.35 -1.37 -7.14
C TYR A 129 12.85 -1.09 -7.31
N PRO A 130 13.23 0.14 -7.70
CA PRO A 130 14.65 0.50 -7.90
C PRO A 130 15.54 0.19 -6.70
N ILE A 131 15.03 0.30 -5.48
CA ILE A 131 15.81 0.02 -4.27
C ILE A 131 16.12 -1.48 -4.08
N TYR A 132 15.36 -2.36 -4.71
CA TYR A 132 15.54 -3.82 -4.70
C TYR A 132 16.11 -4.35 -6.02
N SER A 133 16.58 -3.45 -6.91
CA SER A 133 17.23 -3.81 -8.16
C SER A 133 18.75 -3.76 -8.02
N ASN A 134 19.44 -4.54 -8.86
CA ASN A 134 20.90 -4.58 -8.90
C ASN A 134 21.53 -4.92 -7.53
N LEU A 135 20.97 -5.89 -6.81
CA LEU A 135 21.47 -6.36 -5.53
C LEU A 135 22.63 -7.35 -5.69
N PRO A 136 23.56 -7.45 -4.70
CA PRO A 136 24.52 -8.55 -4.62
C PRO A 136 23.81 -9.89 -4.45
N GLN A 137 24.38 -10.98 -4.98
CA GLN A 137 23.76 -12.31 -4.88
C GLN A 137 23.57 -12.77 -3.44
N GLU A 138 24.52 -12.45 -2.53
CA GLU A 138 24.36 -12.79 -1.12
C GLU A 138 23.13 -12.12 -0.50
N VAL A 139 22.86 -10.86 -0.87
CA VAL A 139 21.68 -10.12 -0.38
C VAL A 139 20.40 -10.73 -0.93
N ILE A 140 20.37 -11.07 -2.23
CA ILE A 140 19.24 -11.78 -2.85
C ILE A 140 18.96 -13.10 -2.12
N ASN A 141 20.00 -13.89 -1.86
CA ASN A 141 19.86 -15.16 -1.15
C ASN A 141 19.34 -14.98 0.29
N ASP A 142 19.83 -13.96 0.99
CA ASP A 142 19.37 -13.65 2.36
C ASP A 142 17.89 -13.25 2.40
N TRP A 143 17.43 -12.45 1.42
CA TRP A 143 16.03 -12.06 1.31
C TRP A 143 15.11 -13.25 0.98
N HIS A 144 15.48 -14.08 0.00
CA HIS A 144 14.71 -15.31 -0.28
C HIS A 144 14.68 -16.25 0.93
N ARG A 145 15.82 -16.41 1.61
CA ARG A 145 15.89 -17.25 2.80
C ARG A 145 15.02 -16.74 3.95
N MET A 146 14.95 -15.43 4.15
CA MET A 146 14.06 -14.81 5.13
C MET A 146 12.60 -15.15 4.83
N GLU A 147 12.17 -14.97 3.57
CA GLU A 147 10.80 -15.24 3.12
C GLU A 147 10.44 -16.72 3.31
N GLU A 148 11.28 -17.63 2.84
CA GLU A 148 11.11 -19.08 3.00
C GLU A 148 10.91 -19.47 4.47
N LEU A 149 11.79 -18.99 5.35
CA LEU A 149 11.74 -19.31 6.78
C LEU A 149 10.45 -18.80 7.43
N ALA A 150 10.01 -17.59 7.09
CA ALA A 150 8.77 -17.04 7.61
C ALA A 150 7.55 -17.85 7.13
N LEU A 151 7.49 -18.20 5.84
CA LEU A 151 6.41 -19.01 5.26
C LEU A 151 6.38 -20.44 5.81
N GLN A 152 7.53 -21.07 6.06
CA GLN A 152 7.60 -22.40 6.66
C GLN A 152 7.06 -22.39 8.10
N LYS A 153 7.36 -21.35 8.88
CA LYS A 153 7.01 -21.25 10.30
C LYS A 153 5.59 -20.76 10.55
N CYS A 154 5.03 -19.93 9.64
CA CYS A 154 3.73 -19.37 9.87
C CYS A 154 2.60 -20.41 9.81
N LYS A 155 1.60 -20.21 10.66
CA LYS A 155 0.34 -20.96 10.62
C LYS A 155 -0.61 -20.34 9.58
N LEU A 156 -0.49 -19.03 9.34
CA LEU A 156 -1.28 -18.26 8.39
C LEU A 156 -0.42 -17.13 7.81
N ALA A 157 -0.39 -17.03 6.49
CA ALA A 157 0.22 -15.96 5.72
C ALA A 157 -0.91 -15.14 5.07
N ILE A 158 -1.07 -13.88 5.49
CA ILE A 158 -2.07 -12.99 4.92
C ILE A 158 -1.35 -11.99 4.01
N TYR A 159 -1.86 -11.82 2.81
CA TYR A 159 -1.38 -10.82 1.87
C TYR A 159 -2.48 -9.82 1.49
N SER A 160 -2.09 -8.59 1.20
CA SER A 160 -3.03 -7.54 0.80
C SER A 160 -3.52 -7.66 -0.64
N SER A 161 -2.91 -8.55 -1.45
CA SER A 161 -3.26 -8.74 -2.86
C SER A 161 -3.09 -10.19 -3.33
N ASP A 162 -3.85 -10.54 -4.37
CA ASP A 162 -3.70 -11.82 -5.06
C ASP A 162 -2.32 -11.99 -5.69
N TRP A 163 -1.72 -10.89 -6.15
CA TRP A 163 -0.37 -10.88 -6.71
C TRP A 163 0.68 -11.36 -5.71
N ALA A 164 0.61 -10.87 -4.48
CA ALA A 164 1.51 -11.28 -3.41
C ALA A 164 1.22 -12.71 -2.94
N ALA A 165 -0.04 -13.10 -2.80
CA ALA A 165 -0.45 -14.44 -2.42
C ALA A 165 -0.01 -15.49 -3.45
N LYS A 166 -0.17 -15.20 -4.75
CA LYS A 166 0.31 -16.06 -5.84
C LYS A 166 1.81 -16.26 -5.79
N SER A 167 2.59 -15.22 -5.56
CA SER A 167 4.04 -15.34 -5.43
C SER A 167 4.44 -16.22 -4.24
N ALA A 168 3.80 -16.06 -3.07
CA ALA A 168 4.06 -16.93 -1.93
C ALA A 168 3.86 -18.42 -2.27
N ILE A 169 2.83 -18.75 -3.05
CA ILE A 169 2.51 -20.12 -3.46
C ILE A 169 3.48 -20.60 -4.56
N HIS A 170 3.70 -19.81 -5.62
CA HIS A 170 4.44 -20.26 -6.80
C HIS A 170 5.95 -20.13 -6.64
N ASP A 171 6.46 -19.05 -6.05
CA ASP A 171 7.89 -18.77 -5.96
C ASP A 171 8.51 -19.40 -4.70
N TYR A 172 7.71 -19.57 -3.63
CA TYR A 172 8.19 -20.11 -2.35
C TYR A 172 7.55 -21.44 -1.94
N GLY A 173 6.63 -21.97 -2.74
CA GLY A 173 5.97 -23.26 -2.45
C GLY A 173 5.12 -23.25 -1.18
N ALA A 174 4.58 -22.08 -0.78
CA ALA A 174 3.73 -21.99 0.38
C ALA A 174 2.46 -22.82 0.21
N ASP A 175 2.01 -23.48 1.28
CA ASP A 175 0.77 -24.23 1.29
C ASP A 175 -0.43 -23.29 1.01
N PRO A 176 -1.17 -23.48 -0.09
CA PRO A 176 -2.29 -22.61 -0.45
C PRO A 176 -3.37 -22.52 0.64
N THR A 177 -3.51 -23.53 1.48
CA THR A 177 -4.50 -23.54 2.58
C THR A 177 -4.16 -22.51 3.65
N LYS A 178 -2.88 -22.18 3.83
CA LYS A 178 -2.37 -21.19 4.79
C LYS A 178 -2.29 -19.78 4.22
N VAL A 179 -2.34 -19.61 2.89
CA VAL A 179 -2.26 -18.29 2.24
C VAL A 179 -3.65 -17.70 2.08
N LYS A 180 -3.84 -16.48 2.54
CA LYS A 180 -5.12 -15.74 2.46
C LYS A 180 -4.90 -14.35 1.91
N VAL A 181 -5.90 -13.83 1.21
CA VAL A 181 -5.90 -12.46 0.71
C VAL A 181 -6.90 -11.63 1.51
N VAL A 182 -6.41 -10.58 2.13
CA VAL A 182 -7.23 -9.57 2.82
C VAL A 182 -6.68 -8.20 2.41
N PRO A 183 -7.38 -7.44 1.57
CA PRO A 183 -6.95 -6.10 1.17
C PRO A 183 -6.79 -5.17 2.37
N PHE A 184 -5.87 -4.22 2.28
CA PHE A 184 -5.75 -3.14 3.26
C PHE A 184 -6.91 -2.15 3.11
N GLY A 185 -7.14 -1.34 4.15
CA GLY A 185 -8.15 -0.29 4.17
C GLY A 185 -7.57 1.10 3.92
N ALA A 186 -8.43 2.10 3.83
CA ALA A 186 -8.06 3.50 3.71
C ALA A 186 -7.42 4.04 5.00
N ASN A 187 -6.32 4.80 4.85
CA ASN A 187 -5.64 5.47 5.96
C ASN A 187 -6.21 6.88 6.24
N ILE A 188 -7.43 7.12 5.83
CA ILE A 188 -8.22 8.32 6.15
C ILE A 188 -9.30 7.91 7.16
N GLU A 189 -9.32 8.60 8.29
CA GLU A 189 -10.43 8.54 9.22
C GLU A 189 -11.56 9.40 8.65
N SER A 190 -12.42 8.82 7.83
CA SER A 190 -13.60 9.46 7.28
C SER A 190 -14.84 8.83 7.90
N GLU A 191 -15.56 9.58 8.70
CA GLU A 191 -16.89 9.23 9.17
C GLU A 191 -17.99 9.74 8.23
N LEU A 192 -17.66 9.98 6.95
CA LEU A 192 -18.63 10.46 6.00
C LEU A 192 -19.70 9.40 5.72
N THR A 193 -20.95 9.85 5.84
CA THR A 193 -22.10 9.00 5.54
C THR A 193 -22.28 8.85 4.04
N PHE A 194 -23.06 7.84 3.63
CA PHE A 194 -23.45 7.66 2.23
C PHE A 194 -24.07 8.94 1.63
N GLU A 195 -24.96 9.60 2.38
CA GLU A 195 -25.62 10.84 1.92
C GLU A 195 -24.60 11.96 1.70
N THR A 196 -23.64 12.15 2.61
CA THR A 196 -22.59 13.17 2.45
C THR A 196 -21.73 12.91 1.21
N VAL A 197 -21.37 11.66 0.95
CA VAL A 197 -20.58 11.29 -0.25
C VAL A 197 -21.42 11.48 -1.51
N LYS A 198 -22.70 11.11 -1.49
CA LYS A 198 -23.62 11.31 -2.59
C LYS A 198 -23.79 12.79 -2.92
N ASP A 199 -23.99 13.64 -1.92
CA ASP A 199 -24.10 15.09 -2.11
C ASP A 199 -22.81 15.68 -2.69
N ALA A 200 -21.64 15.20 -2.26
CA ALA A 200 -20.36 15.60 -2.84
C ALA A 200 -20.24 15.19 -4.31
N ILE A 201 -20.67 13.98 -4.69
CA ILE A 201 -20.69 13.52 -6.08
C ILE A 201 -21.63 14.39 -6.93
N GLU A 202 -22.82 14.71 -6.40
CA GLU A 202 -23.80 15.55 -7.10
C GLU A 202 -23.29 16.99 -7.30
N SER A 203 -22.45 17.50 -6.40
CA SER A 203 -21.91 18.86 -6.45
C SER A 203 -20.70 19.01 -7.38
N ARG A 204 -20.13 17.92 -7.91
CA ARG A 204 -18.97 17.99 -8.83
C ARG A 204 -19.37 18.69 -10.13
N PRO A 205 -18.49 19.55 -10.68
CA PRO A 205 -18.80 20.27 -11.92
C PRO A 205 -18.97 19.32 -13.11
N THR A 206 -19.95 19.57 -13.98
CA THR A 206 -20.19 18.76 -15.17
C THR A 206 -19.48 19.29 -16.42
N ASP A 207 -18.94 20.50 -16.35
CA ASP A 207 -18.26 21.22 -17.42
C ASP A 207 -16.73 21.18 -17.35
N CYS A 208 -16.18 20.55 -16.30
CA CYS A 208 -14.75 20.42 -16.09
C CYS A 208 -14.40 19.10 -15.40
N CYS A 209 -13.57 18.29 -16.05
CA CYS A 209 -13.02 17.06 -15.45
C CYS A 209 -11.88 17.41 -14.50
N LYS A 210 -12.02 17.07 -13.21
CA LYS A 210 -10.95 17.25 -12.21
C LYS A 210 -10.25 15.92 -11.96
N LEU A 211 -8.99 15.83 -12.36
CA LEU A 211 -8.10 14.70 -12.12
C LEU A 211 -7.19 14.99 -10.92
N LEU A 212 -7.04 14.02 -10.02
CA LEU A 212 -6.11 14.10 -8.91
C LEU A 212 -5.00 13.06 -9.10
N PHE A 213 -3.75 13.53 -9.10
CA PHE A 213 -2.56 12.69 -8.96
C PHE A 213 -2.04 12.82 -7.52
N LEU A 214 -2.06 11.73 -6.75
CA LEU A 214 -1.64 11.73 -5.35
C LEU A 214 -0.55 10.68 -5.14
N GLY A 215 0.72 11.09 -5.25
CA GLY A 215 1.89 10.20 -5.17
C GLY A 215 3.19 10.94 -4.89
N VAL A 216 4.12 10.28 -4.21
CA VAL A 216 5.42 10.87 -3.80
C VAL A 216 6.55 10.62 -4.81
N ASP A 217 6.26 9.95 -5.90
CA ASP A 217 7.25 9.57 -6.92
C ASP A 217 6.60 9.71 -8.30
N TRP A 218 7.01 10.74 -9.03
CA TRP A 218 6.44 11.10 -10.32
C TRP A 218 6.56 9.98 -11.36
N VAL A 219 7.77 9.45 -11.53
CA VAL A 219 8.05 8.45 -12.55
C VAL A 219 7.35 7.13 -12.24
N ARG A 220 7.60 6.59 -11.06
CA ARG A 220 7.05 5.28 -10.66
C ARG A 220 5.53 5.27 -10.60
N LYS A 221 4.92 6.41 -10.27
CA LYS A 221 3.46 6.54 -10.17
C LYS A 221 2.78 6.95 -11.48
N GLY A 222 3.54 7.12 -12.56
CA GLY A 222 3.01 7.40 -13.90
C GLY A 222 2.53 8.83 -14.07
N GLY A 223 3.22 9.80 -13.47
CA GLY A 223 2.86 11.22 -13.56
C GLY A 223 2.85 11.73 -14.99
N ASP A 224 3.79 11.28 -15.84
CA ASP A 224 3.84 11.65 -17.26
C ASP A 224 2.57 11.23 -18.01
N ILE A 225 2.06 10.02 -17.71
CA ILE A 225 0.80 9.52 -18.30
C ILE A 225 -0.37 10.39 -17.83
N ALA A 226 -0.46 10.66 -16.53
CA ALA A 226 -1.52 11.51 -15.97
C ALA A 226 -1.53 12.93 -16.58
N TYR A 227 -0.33 13.51 -16.77
CA TYR A 227 -0.15 14.80 -17.45
C TYR A 227 -0.62 14.76 -18.92
N GLN A 228 -0.17 13.77 -19.68
CA GLN A 228 -0.54 13.61 -21.10
C GLN A 228 -2.04 13.37 -21.27
N VAL A 229 -2.68 12.61 -20.38
CA VAL A 229 -4.14 12.40 -20.38
C VAL A 229 -4.86 13.75 -20.19
N ALA A 230 -4.48 14.55 -19.19
CA ALA A 230 -5.08 15.85 -18.97
C ALA A 230 -4.87 16.80 -20.16
N GLN A 231 -3.68 16.80 -20.75
CA GLN A 231 -3.36 17.60 -21.93
C GLN A 231 -4.22 17.20 -23.14
N LYS A 232 -4.31 15.89 -23.42
CA LYS A 232 -5.06 15.36 -24.58
C LYS A 232 -6.58 15.59 -24.43
N LEU A 233 -7.13 15.47 -23.22
CA LEU A 233 -8.53 15.80 -22.94
C LEU A 233 -8.83 17.26 -23.23
N ASN A 234 -7.98 18.21 -22.77
CA ASN A 234 -8.14 19.63 -23.09
C ASN A 234 -8.06 19.89 -24.60
N GLN A 235 -7.12 19.26 -25.31
CA GLN A 235 -6.98 19.36 -26.76
C GLN A 235 -8.22 18.83 -27.52
N SER A 236 -8.89 17.83 -26.95
CA SER A 236 -10.13 17.27 -27.54
C SER A 236 -11.41 17.99 -27.13
N GLY A 237 -11.30 19.09 -26.36
CA GLY A 237 -12.43 19.94 -25.99
C GLY A 237 -13.09 19.60 -24.65
N LEU A 238 -12.66 18.58 -23.93
CA LEU A 238 -13.09 18.32 -22.56
C LEU A 238 -12.18 19.09 -21.59
N LYS A 239 -12.67 20.24 -21.09
CA LYS A 239 -11.95 21.01 -20.06
C LYS A 239 -11.55 20.10 -18.90
N THR A 240 -10.26 20.05 -18.59
CA THR A 240 -9.71 19.14 -17.60
C THR A 240 -8.67 19.87 -16.75
N GLU A 241 -8.76 19.73 -15.43
CA GLU A 241 -7.76 20.18 -14.47
C GLU A 241 -7.03 18.98 -13.89
N LEU A 242 -5.70 19.06 -13.75
CA LEU A 242 -4.87 18.07 -13.08
C LEU A 242 -4.26 18.68 -11.81
N THR A 243 -4.66 18.18 -10.65
CA THR A 243 -4.04 18.54 -9.37
C THR A 243 -3.01 17.48 -8.97
N ILE A 244 -1.77 17.90 -8.73
CA ILE A 244 -0.63 17.03 -8.36
C ILE A 244 -0.27 17.27 -6.90
N VAL A 245 -0.23 16.19 -6.11
CA VAL A 245 0.12 16.20 -4.68
C VAL A 245 1.16 15.13 -4.37
N GLY A 246 2.18 15.50 -3.61
CA GLY A 246 3.18 14.58 -3.06
C GLY A 246 4.54 14.63 -3.74
N CYS A 247 4.61 15.02 -5.01
CA CYS A 247 5.86 15.20 -5.75
C CYS A 247 5.80 16.44 -6.64
N GLN A 248 6.95 16.79 -7.21
CA GLN A 248 7.03 17.79 -8.27
C GLN A 248 6.88 17.10 -9.64
N PRO A 249 6.12 17.69 -10.57
CA PRO A 249 6.06 17.19 -11.94
C PRO A 249 7.42 17.36 -12.64
N LEU A 250 7.80 16.39 -13.47
CA LEU A 250 9.00 16.43 -14.31
C LEU A 250 8.60 16.80 -15.75
N VAL A 251 8.04 17.98 -15.90
CA VAL A 251 7.60 18.56 -17.19
C VAL A 251 8.20 19.94 -17.34
N ASP A 252 8.25 20.45 -18.58
CA ASP A 252 8.80 21.77 -18.87
C ASP A 252 7.99 22.87 -18.15
N GLU A 253 8.68 23.85 -17.61
CA GLU A 253 8.08 25.04 -17.00
C GLU A 253 8.01 26.20 -18.02
N PRO A 254 7.01 27.10 -17.92
CA PRO A 254 5.95 27.12 -16.90
C PRO A 254 4.90 26.03 -17.10
N LEU A 255 4.33 25.55 -15.98
CA LEU A 255 3.21 24.59 -16.04
C LEU A 255 2.02 25.22 -16.75
N PRO A 256 1.29 24.45 -17.59
CA PRO A 256 0.05 24.94 -18.21
C PRO A 256 -1.01 25.28 -17.16
N ASP A 257 -1.92 26.20 -17.48
CA ASP A 257 -2.98 26.68 -16.56
C ASP A 257 -3.89 25.55 -16.02
N PHE A 258 -4.00 24.44 -16.74
CA PHE A 258 -4.78 23.28 -16.30
C PHE A 258 -4.07 22.40 -15.28
N VAL A 259 -2.79 22.66 -14.93
CA VAL A 259 -2.00 21.87 -13.98
C VAL A 259 -1.74 22.66 -12.71
N LYS A 260 -2.12 22.09 -11.56
CA LYS A 260 -1.85 22.65 -10.23
C LYS A 260 -0.94 21.70 -9.46
N SER A 261 0.30 22.12 -9.14
CA SER A 261 1.22 21.37 -8.29
C SER A 261 1.22 21.95 -6.88
N LEU A 262 0.79 21.16 -5.90
CA LEU A 262 0.67 21.57 -4.49
C LEU A 262 1.85 21.08 -3.63
N GLY A 263 2.77 20.33 -4.22
CA GLY A 263 3.88 19.74 -3.47
C GLY A 263 3.44 18.70 -2.43
N PHE A 264 4.29 18.48 -1.42
CA PHE A 264 4.01 17.48 -0.40
C PHE A 264 3.07 18.02 0.68
N ILE A 265 1.95 17.30 0.92
CA ILE A 265 1.00 17.57 2.00
C ILE A 265 1.08 16.43 3.01
N SER A 266 1.38 16.76 4.28
CA SER A 266 1.57 15.76 5.32
C SER A 266 0.25 15.25 5.90
N LYS A 267 0.02 13.94 5.82
CA LYS A 267 -1.11 13.28 6.51
C LYS A 267 -0.92 13.13 8.03
N SER A 268 0.22 13.57 8.59
CA SER A 268 0.44 13.52 10.04
C SER A 268 -0.20 14.70 10.80
N THR A 269 -0.63 15.74 10.08
CA THR A 269 -1.33 16.90 10.66
C THR A 269 -2.83 16.87 10.36
N VAL A 270 -3.63 17.48 11.20
CA VAL A 270 -5.09 17.58 11.01
C VAL A 270 -5.41 18.37 9.74
N GLU A 271 -4.71 19.48 9.53
CA GLU A 271 -4.87 20.37 8.39
C GLU A 271 -4.53 19.66 7.07
N GLY A 272 -3.40 18.92 7.03
CA GLY A 272 -3.00 18.18 5.84
C GLY A 272 -3.95 17.03 5.53
N LYS A 273 -4.43 16.29 6.53
CA LYS A 273 -5.47 15.26 6.33
C LYS A 273 -6.73 15.88 5.71
N LYS A 274 -7.24 16.98 6.29
CA LYS A 274 -8.42 17.68 5.80
C LYS A 274 -8.22 18.22 4.38
N GLN A 275 -7.04 18.76 4.08
CA GLN A 275 -6.70 19.26 2.75
C GLN A 275 -6.73 18.13 1.71
N ILE A 276 -6.09 16.99 2.00
CA ILE A 276 -6.10 15.82 1.10
C ILE A 276 -7.53 15.29 0.92
N GLN A 277 -8.31 15.20 2.00
CA GLN A 277 -9.69 14.75 1.93
C GLN A 277 -10.54 15.65 1.04
N ASN A 278 -10.42 16.97 1.15
CA ASN A 278 -11.13 17.91 0.30
C ASN A 278 -10.71 17.78 -1.17
N LEU A 279 -9.40 17.66 -1.45
CA LEU A 279 -8.89 17.47 -2.81
C LEU A 279 -9.44 16.19 -3.45
N ILE A 280 -9.56 15.10 -2.69
CA ILE A 280 -10.19 13.88 -3.19
C ILE A 280 -11.68 14.12 -3.44
N LEU A 281 -12.44 14.68 -2.48
CA LEU A 281 -13.88 14.93 -2.60
C LEU A 281 -14.26 15.77 -3.83
N GLU A 282 -13.43 16.75 -4.17
CA GLU A 282 -13.64 17.64 -5.32
C GLU A 282 -13.28 17.00 -6.66
N SER A 283 -12.55 15.88 -6.65
CA SER A 283 -12.03 15.26 -7.87
C SER A 283 -13.02 14.27 -8.47
N HIS A 284 -12.98 14.16 -9.81
CA HIS A 284 -13.75 13.14 -10.53
C HIS A 284 -13.06 11.79 -10.53
N PHE A 285 -11.76 11.79 -10.72
CA PHE A 285 -10.95 10.58 -10.74
C PHE A 285 -9.63 10.78 -9.98
N LEU A 286 -9.23 9.75 -9.27
CA LEU A 286 -7.82 9.58 -8.91
C LEU A 286 -7.13 8.89 -10.10
N ILE A 287 -6.17 9.56 -10.72
CA ILE A 287 -5.37 9.00 -11.82
C ILE A 287 -3.95 8.72 -11.34
N LEU A 288 -3.59 7.44 -11.27
CA LEU A 288 -2.29 6.99 -10.79
C LEU A 288 -1.81 5.77 -11.59
N PRO A 289 -1.38 5.98 -12.86
CA PRO A 289 -0.97 4.90 -13.76
C PRO A 289 0.40 4.35 -13.37
N SER A 290 0.47 3.70 -12.21
CA SER A 290 1.72 3.25 -11.59
C SER A 290 2.45 2.22 -12.43
N LEU A 291 3.78 2.33 -12.50
CA LEU A 291 4.68 1.35 -13.11
C LEU A 291 5.08 0.25 -12.11
N ALA A 292 5.00 0.53 -10.82
CA ALA A 292 5.27 -0.44 -9.76
C ALA A 292 4.52 -0.05 -8.47
N ASP A 293 3.69 -0.97 -7.98
CA ASP A 293 3.01 -0.85 -6.68
C ASP A 293 2.53 -2.19 -6.14
N CYS A 294 2.75 -2.45 -4.85
CA CYS A 294 2.21 -3.65 -4.17
C CYS A 294 0.73 -3.47 -3.86
N THR A 295 0.40 -2.42 -3.10
CA THR A 295 -0.98 -2.14 -2.68
C THR A 295 -1.14 -0.65 -2.39
N PRO A 296 -1.55 0.15 -3.38
CA PRO A 296 -1.70 1.60 -3.20
C PRO A 296 -2.90 1.94 -2.30
N ILE A 297 -2.65 2.29 -1.06
CA ILE A 297 -3.69 2.69 -0.07
C ILE A 297 -4.53 3.87 -0.56
N VAL A 298 -3.95 4.73 -1.38
CA VAL A 298 -4.64 5.90 -1.92
C VAL A 298 -5.89 5.56 -2.74
N PHE A 299 -5.98 4.33 -3.30
CA PHE A 299 -7.19 3.87 -3.98
C PHE A 299 -8.33 3.61 -2.99
N CYS A 300 -8.02 3.03 -1.83
CA CYS A 300 -9.01 2.90 -0.75
C CYS A 300 -9.47 4.28 -0.26
N GLU A 301 -8.52 5.23 -0.13
CA GLU A 301 -8.80 6.60 0.29
C GLU A 301 -9.70 7.33 -0.73
N ALA A 302 -9.43 7.20 -2.01
CA ALA A 302 -10.26 7.77 -3.07
C ALA A 302 -11.67 7.15 -3.09
N ASN A 303 -11.75 5.83 -3.05
CA ASN A 303 -13.04 5.13 -3.04
C ASN A 303 -13.88 5.44 -1.79
N SER A 304 -13.24 5.70 -0.62
CA SER A 304 -13.95 6.11 0.60
C SER A 304 -14.71 7.43 0.46
N LEU A 305 -14.40 8.19 -0.57
CA LEU A 305 -14.99 9.49 -0.89
C LEU A 305 -15.73 9.48 -2.24
N GLY A 306 -16.05 8.30 -2.75
CA GLY A 306 -16.79 8.15 -4.01
C GLY A 306 -16.00 8.65 -5.23
N VAL A 307 -14.68 8.45 -5.24
CA VAL A 307 -13.79 8.82 -6.36
C VAL A 307 -13.25 7.56 -7.01
N PRO A 308 -13.67 7.24 -8.24
CA PRO A 308 -13.15 6.13 -9.00
C PRO A 308 -11.67 6.30 -9.34
N CYS A 309 -10.94 5.19 -9.46
CA CYS A 309 -9.51 5.18 -9.68
C CYS A 309 -9.16 4.72 -11.10
N LEU A 310 -8.24 5.43 -11.75
CA LEU A 310 -7.68 5.09 -13.06
C LEU A 310 -6.21 4.70 -12.87
N SER A 311 -5.87 3.45 -13.20
CA SER A 311 -4.52 2.92 -12.97
C SER A 311 -4.15 1.84 -13.98
N THR A 312 -3.01 1.19 -13.75
CA THR A 312 -2.49 0.09 -14.58
C THR A 312 -2.75 -1.28 -13.93
N THR A 313 -2.50 -2.35 -14.68
CA THR A 313 -2.65 -3.74 -14.21
C THR A 313 -1.43 -4.26 -13.45
N VAL A 314 -0.47 -3.41 -13.04
CA VAL A 314 0.78 -3.84 -12.41
C VAL A 314 0.61 -4.23 -10.94
N GLY A 315 1.42 -5.17 -10.48
CA GLY A 315 1.54 -5.56 -9.08
C GLY A 315 0.22 -5.99 -8.44
N GLY A 316 -0.04 -5.48 -7.23
CA GLY A 316 -1.28 -5.78 -6.49
C GLY A 316 -2.46 -4.86 -6.82
N ILE A 317 -2.32 -3.92 -7.75
CA ILE A 317 -3.38 -2.97 -8.14
C ILE A 317 -4.67 -3.69 -8.59
N PRO A 318 -4.65 -4.79 -9.37
CA PRO A 318 -5.86 -5.49 -9.78
C PRO A 318 -6.71 -6.08 -8.63
N THR A 319 -6.11 -6.28 -7.45
CA THR A 319 -6.88 -6.63 -6.25
C THR A 319 -7.66 -5.43 -5.68
N MET A 320 -7.19 -4.21 -5.92
CA MET A 320 -7.78 -2.99 -5.37
C MET A 320 -8.86 -2.40 -6.29
N ILE A 321 -8.65 -2.47 -7.61
CA ILE A 321 -9.51 -1.86 -8.61
C ILE A 321 -10.18 -2.95 -9.45
N HIS A 322 -11.51 -2.92 -9.48
CA HIS A 322 -12.33 -3.73 -10.37
C HIS A 322 -12.91 -2.82 -11.46
N ASN A 323 -12.71 -3.21 -12.72
CA ASN A 323 -13.15 -2.43 -13.88
C ASN A 323 -14.64 -2.16 -13.83
N ASP A 324 -15.01 -0.89 -14.02
CA ASP A 324 -16.37 -0.38 -14.06
C ASP A 324 -17.19 -0.60 -12.76
N VAL A 325 -16.48 -0.93 -11.64
CA VAL A 325 -17.04 -1.02 -10.28
C VAL A 325 -16.51 0.13 -9.42
N ASN A 326 -15.19 0.27 -9.30
CA ASN A 326 -14.56 1.34 -8.52
C ASN A 326 -13.43 2.07 -9.28
N GLY A 327 -13.37 1.88 -10.59
CA GLY A 327 -12.39 2.50 -11.45
C GLY A 327 -12.18 1.76 -12.76
N ARG A 328 -11.02 1.99 -13.37
CA ARG A 328 -10.60 1.31 -14.60
C ARG A 328 -9.12 1.00 -14.56
N LEU A 329 -8.76 -0.20 -14.94
CA LEU A 329 -7.40 -0.66 -15.17
C LEU A 329 -7.08 -0.63 -16.66
N PHE A 330 -5.90 -0.12 -16.96
CA PHE A 330 -5.34 -0.09 -18.31
C PHE A 330 -4.09 -0.97 -18.34
N HIS A 331 -3.76 -1.49 -19.49
CA HIS A 331 -2.49 -2.18 -19.68
C HIS A 331 -1.33 -1.21 -19.41
N GLU A 332 -0.19 -1.68 -18.92
CA GLU A 332 0.98 -0.82 -18.63
C GLU A 332 1.50 -0.05 -19.87
N ASN A 333 1.27 -0.60 -21.06
CA ASN A 333 1.62 0.00 -22.36
C ASN A 333 0.37 0.55 -23.09
N ALA A 334 -0.73 0.84 -22.37
CA ALA A 334 -1.93 1.41 -22.98
C ALA A 334 -1.67 2.80 -23.57
N ASP A 335 -2.26 3.08 -24.72
CA ASP A 335 -2.19 4.40 -25.32
C ASP A 335 -2.96 5.43 -24.48
N ILE A 336 -2.47 6.66 -24.46
CA ILE A 336 -3.14 7.78 -23.74
C ILE A 336 -4.60 7.97 -24.21
N SER A 337 -4.90 7.63 -25.49
CA SER A 337 -6.27 7.69 -26.00
C SER A 337 -7.24 6.78 -25.27
N GLU A 338 -6.81 5.61 -24.80
CA GLU A 338 -7.69 4.68 -24.06
C GLU A 338 -8.21 5.32 -22.75
N TYR A 339 -7.34 6.04 -22.02
CA TYR A 339 -7.73 6.82 -20.84
C TYR A 339 -8.70 7.95 -21.23
N CYS A 340 -8.37 8.69 -22.29
CA CYS A 340 -9.18 9.80 -22.75
C CYS A 340 -10.58 9.37 -23.23
N GLU A 341 -10.67 8.27 -23.98
CA GLU A 341 -11.92 7.69 -24.45
C GLU A 341 -12.80 7.24 -23.29
N TYR A 342 -12.21 6.58 -22.29
CA TYR A 342 -12.94 6.15 -21.08
C TYR A 342 -13.51 7.36 -20.31
N ILE A 343 -12.69 8.38 -20.05
CA ILE A 343 -13.11 9.59 -19.33
C ILE A 343 -14.17 10.34 -20.13
N SER A 344 -13.94 10.57 -21.43
CA SER A 344 -14.87 11.31 -22.31
C SER A 344 -16.21 10.61 -22.42
N ARG A 345 -16.25 9.29 -22.50
CA ARG A 345 -17.49 8.50 -22.50
C ARG A 345 -18.31 8.75 -21.24
N LEU A 346 -17.68 8.72 -20.07
CA LEU A 346 -18.36 8.97 -18.79
C LEU A 346 -18.85 10.42 -18.65
N PHE A 347 -18.11 11.38 -19.21
CA PHE A 347 -18.53 12.79 -19.23
C PHE A 347 -19.64 13.07 -20.25
N SER A 348 -19.69 12.32 -21.35
CA SER A 348 -20.78 12.41 -22.34
C SER A 348 -22.11 11.85 -21.79
N ASN A 349 -22.03 10.87 -20.89
CA ASN A 349 -23.16 10.37 -20.11
C ASN A 349 -22.84 10.49 -18.62
N TYR A 350 -23.02 11.68 -18.06
CA TYR A 350 -22.61 12.00 -16.69
C TYR A 350 -23.35 11.18 -15.63
N SER A 351 -24.52 10.58 -15.96
CA SER A 351 -25.20 9.63 -15.10
C SER A 351 -24.36 8.37 -14.88
N ASP A 352 -23.64 7.88 -15.91
CA ASP A 352 -22.78 6.71 -15.77
C ASP A 352 -21.57 7.02 -14.87
N TYR A 353 -21.02 8.25 -14.96
CA TYR A 353 -20.00 8.70 -14.03
C TYR A 353 -20.48 8.68 -12.58
N LYS A 354 -21.67 9.25 -12.30
CA LYS A 354 -22.25 9.27 -10.96
C LYS A 354 -22.49 7.85 -10.42
N ASN A 355 -22.98 6.94 -11.26
CA ASN A 355 -23.18 5.54 -10.89
C ASN A 355 -21.84 4.87 -10.54
N LEU A 356 -20.79 5.10 -11.33
CA LEU A 356 -19.44 4.59 -11.04
C LEU A 356 -18.89 5.17 -9.74
N ALA A 357 -19.10 6.46 -9.48
CA ALA A 357 -18.66 7.15 -8.28
C ALA A 357 -19.34 6.59 -7.02
N LEU A 358 -20.67 6.37 -7.06
CA LEU A 358 -21.40 5.72 -5.97
C LEU A 358 -20.97 4.26 -5.79
N SER A 359 -20.76 3.54 -6.90
CA SER A 359 -20.28 2.15 -6.86
C SER A 359 -18.88 2.07 -6.21
N SER A 360 -18.00 3.04 -6.46
CA SER A 360 -16.66 3.07 -5.83
C SER A 360 -16.75 3.24 -4.31
N PHE A 361 -17.69 4.04 -3.80
CA PHE A 361 -17.95 4.15 -2.37
C PHE A 361 -18.51 2.84 -1.78
N ASN A 362 -19.44 2.18 -2.47
CA ASN A 362 -19.98 0.88 -2.03
C ASN A 362 -18.87 -0.19 -1.98
N GLU A 363 -17.95 -0.19 -2.94
CA GLU A 363 -16.79 -1.08 -2.96
C GLU A 363 -15.86 -0.83 -1.76
N TYR A 364 -15.63 0.44 -1.41
CA TYR A 364 -14.93 0.78 -0.18
C TYR A 364 -15.65 0.23 1.05
N GLN A 365 -16.96 0.45 1.17
CA GLN A 365 -17.75 -0.01 2.32
C GLN A 365 -17.72 -1.54 2.48
N SER A 366 -17.72 -2.27 1.37
CA SER A 366 -17.80 -3.73 1.39
C SER A 366 -16.48 -4.44 1.62
N ARG A 367 -15.31 -3.85 1.21
CA ARG A 367 -14.02 -4.57 1.30
C ARG A 367 -12.76 -3.72 1.45
N LEU A 368 -12.75 -2.41 1.13
CA LEU A 368 -11.53 -1.59 1.11
C LEU A 368 -11.39 -0.70 2.34
N ASN A 369 -11.91 -1.15 3.49
CA ASN A 369 -11.81 -0.44 4.76
C ASN A 369 -11.26 -1.34 5.88
N TRP A 370 -10.65 -0.71 6.87
CA TRP A 370 -10.00 -1.43 7.98
C TRP A 370 -10.97 -2.18 8.89
N SER A 371 -12.25 -1.80 8.95
CA SER A 371 -13.25 -2.51 9.76
C SER A 371 -13.53 -3.89 9.15
N VAL A 372 -13.79 -3.95 7.85
CA VAL A 372 -14.01 -5.22 7.10
C VAL A 372 -12.73 -6.06 7.13
N ALA A 373 -11.58 -5.45 6.84
CA ALA A 373 -10.30 -6.14 6.86
C ALA A 373 -9.99 -6.74 8.24
N GLY A 374 -10.17 -5.97 9.32
CA GLY A 374 -9.97 -6.44 10.69
C GLY A 374 -10.92 -7.58 11.09
N LYS A 375 -12.19 -7.49 10.69
CA LYS A 375 -13.19 -8.56 10.91
C LYS A 375 -12.79 -9.84 10.20
N THR A 376 -12.42 -9.76 8.92
CA THR A 376 -11.98 -10.91 8.13
C THR A 376 -10.74 -11.56 8.76
N VAL A 377 -9.75 -10.77 9.20
CA VAL A 377 -8.58 -11.30 9.88
C VAL A 377 -8.96 -11.95 11.22
N GLN A 378 -9.86 -11.35 12.00
CA GLN A 378 -10.35 -11.95 13.24
C GLN A 378 -10.98 -13.34 12.99
N GLU A 379 -11.82 -13.46 11.97
CA GLU A 379 -12.43 -14.73 11.58
C GLU A 379 -11.37 -15.78 11.23
N LEU A 380 -10.36 -15.41 10.44
CA LEU A 380 -9.24 -16.26 10.10
C LEU A 380 -8.43 -16.70 11.35
N LEU A 381 -8.16 -15.78 12.27
CA LEU A 381 -7.42 -16.07 13.49
C LEU A 381 -8.17 -17.05 14.43
N THR A 382 -9.50 -17.00 14.46
CA THR A 382 -10.30 -17.94 15.26
C THR A 382 -10.23 -19.39 14.77
N THR A 383 -9.84 -19.62 13.51
CA THR A 383 -9.70 -20.97 12.94
C THR A 383 -8.39 -21.66 13.31
N ILE A 384 -7.43 -20.96 13.91
CA ILE A 384 -6.07 -21.48 14.15
C ILE A 384 -5.70 -21.61 15.63
N ILE A 385 -6.65 -21.26 16.54
CA ILE A 385 -6.49 -21.38 18.01
C ILE A 385 -7.04 -22.69 18.53
#